data_99216bb800c44c7be82ed0baeb5d7855
#
_entry.id   99216bb800c44c7be82ed0baeb5d7855
#
_cell.length_a   1.000
_cell.length_b   1.000
_cell.length_c   1.000
_cell.angle_alpha   90.00
_cell.angle_beta   90.00
_cell.angle_gamma   90.00
#
_symmetry.space_group_name_H-M   'P 1'
#
loop_
_entity.id
_entity.type
_entity.pdbx_description
1 polymer ?
#
loop_
_entity_poly.entity_id
_entity_poly.type
_entity_poly.pdbx_seq_one_letter_code
_entity_poly.pdbx_strand_id
1 'polypeptide(L)'
;MILHTLRYELLSLARNKRARLFTLAFPILLLVVLAGMAGHDTRTTFDGAGVSLQRFFLPGVLAMSIMTSCFAALVQVVVTRRHTGIYRRRRATPVPAHVLVVAQTLATTIIAAIAATILLVIGKAAFDIGIAPGALVAVAIAVVVGALSLCAVAFLVASVIPTPDTAQPVVQFVMFPVLFISGIWFSRDDMPHWLRMVGDALPVAHLSDALHQAVQESSFGAAFAPGDLAVLVAWGAGAAWLASRRFSWLPSTAAATS
;
A
#
# COMPACT_ATOMS: atom_id res chain seq x y z
N MET A 1 -25.53 -2.30 6.65
CA MET A 1 -24.69 -1.42 7.49
C MET A 1 -23.31 -1.19 6.88
N ILE A 2 -22.51 -2.22 6.65
CA ILE A 2 -21.14 -2.10 6.05
C ILE A 2 -21.19 -1.35 4.71
N LEU A 3 -22.09 -1.72 3.80
CA LEU A 3 -22.18 -1.12 2.47
C LEU A 3 -22.47 0.39 2.50
N HIS A 4 -23.34 0.81 3.41
CA HIS A 4 -23.66 2.23 3.61
C HIS A 4 -22.46 3.01 4.16
N THR A 5 -21.76 2.45 5.15
CA THR A 5 -20.54 3.04 5.72
C THR A 5 -19.43 3.09 4.66
N LEU A 6 -19.26 2.03 3.88
CA LEU A 6 -18.30 1.95 2.77
C LEU A 6 -18.55 3.07 1.74
N ARG A 7 -19.80 3.28 1.33
CA ARG A 7 -20.16 4.37 0.39
C ARG A 7 -19.76 5.75 0.95
N TYR A 8 -20.00 5.97 2.25
CA TYR A 8 -19.58 7.23 2.90
C TYR A 8 -18.05 7.39 2.94
N GLU A 9 -17.32 6.32 3.22
CA GLU A 9 -15.85 6.35 3.23
C GLU A 9 -15.30 6.63 1.84
N LEU A 10 -15.80 5.97 0.80
CA LEU A 10 -15.42 6.21 -0.59
C LEU A 10 -15.70 7.66 -1.01
N LEU A 11 -16.87 8.20 -0.68
CA LEU A 11 -17.22 9.60 -0.96
C LEU A 11 -16.33 10.59 -0.20
N SER A 12 -15.99 10.29 1.06
CA SER A 12 -15.08 11.10 1.86
C SER A 12 -13.68 11.17 1.25
N LEU A 13 -13.13 10.03 0.83
CA LEU A 13 -11.83 9.94 0.16
C LEU A 13 -11.89 10.59 -1.24
N ALA A 14 -12.96 10.37 -2.01
CA ALA A 14 -13.14 10.98 -3.32
C ALA A 14 -13.29 12.51 -3.26
N ARG A 15 -13.78 13.07 -2.16
CA ARG A 15 -13.91 14.53 -1.95
C ARG A 15 -12.61 15.18 -1.47
N ASN A 16 -11.66 14.43 -0.96
CA ASN A 16 -10.38 14.97 -0.50
C ASN A 16 -9.45 15.21 -1.69
N LYS A 17 -9.42 16.46 -2.19
CA LYS A 17 -8.58 16.85 -3.34
C LYS A 17 -7.08 16.57 -3.13
N ARG A 18 -6.57 16.81 -1.91
CA ARG A 18 -5.15 16.58 -1.57
C ARG A 18 -4.82 15.08 -1.58
N ALA A 19 -5.66 14.26 -0.96
CA ALA A 19 -5.46 12.82 -0.95
C ALA A 19 -5.46 12.26 -2.38
N ARG A 20 -6.41 12.65 -3.23
CA ARG A 20 -6.47 12.22 -4.65
C ARG A 20 -5.21 12.60 -5.42
N LEU A 21 -4.72 13.84 -5.23
CA LEU A 21 -3.51 14.32 -5.92
C LEU A 21 -2.32 13.44 -5.57
N PHE A 22 -2.07 13.20 -4.28
CA PHE A 22 -0.92 12.39 -3.85
C PHE A 22 -1.09 10.90 -4.10
N THR A 23 -2.31 10.38 -4.01
CA THR A 23 -2.57 8.95 -4.23
C THR A 23 -2.56 8.54 -5.70
N LEU A 24 -2.96 9.44 -6.62
CA LEU A 24 -3.08 9.15 -8.05
C LEU A 24 -2.05 9.91 -8.88
N ALA A 25 -2.01 11.24 -8.75
CA ALA A 25 -1.19 12.06 -9.65
C ALA A 25 0.31 11.85 -9.42
N PHE A 26 0.76 11.70 -8.16
CA PHE A 26 2.17 11.51 -7.86
C PHE A 26 2.73 10.19 -8.41
N PRO A 27 2.11 9.01 -8.18
CA PRO A 27 2.56 7.77 -8.82
C PRO A 27 2.50 7.79 -10.34
N ILE A 28 1.48 8.43 -10.93
CA ILE A 28 1.38 8.58 -12.39
C ILE A 28 2.53 9.43 -12.92
N LEU A 29 2.75 10.60 -12.32
CA LEU A 29 3.87 11.48 -12.70
C LEU A 29 5.20 10.75 -12.60
N LEU A 30 5.39 10.01 -11.53
CA LEU A 30 6.60 9.24 -11.27
C LEU A 30 6.81 8.16 -12.33
N LEU A 31 5.76 7.38 -12.65
CA LEU A 31 5.81 6.38 -13.71
C LEU A 31 6.17 7.02 -15.05
N VAL A 32 5.52 8.14 -15.41
CA VAL A 32 5.78 8.84 -16.67
C VAL A 32 7.23 9.36 -16.75
N VAL A 33 7.73 9.94 -15.65
CA VAL A 33 9.10 10.46 -15.60
C VAL A 33 10.11 9.32 -15.67
N LEU A 34 9.99 8.29 -14.82
CA LEU A 34 10.96 7.19 -14.75
C LEU A 34 10.95 6.35 -16.04
N ALA A 35 9.78 5.97 -16.52
CA ALA A 35 9.65 5.18 -17.73
C ALA A 35 10.04 6.01 -18.98
N GLY A 36 9.76 7.32 -18.99
CA GLY A 36 10.17 8.21 -20.08
C GLY A 36 11.68 8.43 -20.13
N MET A 37 12.36 8.52 -18.97
CA MET A 37 13.82 8.62 -18.90
C MET A 37 14.54 7.32 -19.24
N ALA A 38 13.91 6.18 -19.01
CA ALA A 38 14.53 4.86 -19.17
C ALA A 38 14.85 4.49 -20.63
N GLY A 39 14.20 5.10 -21.64
CA GLY A 39 14.38 4.70 -23.05
C GLY A 39 13.98 3.24 -23.33
N HIS A 40 13.78 2.90 -24.62
CA HIS A 40 13.32 1.55 -25.00
C HIS A 40 14.43 0.48 -24.94
N ASP A 41 15.69 0.89 -25.05
CA ASP A 41 16.84 -0.03 -25.16
C ASP A 41 17.57 -0.28 -23.83
N THR A 42 17.22 0.46 -22.77
CA THR A 42 17.87 0.32 -21.48
C THR A 42 17.30 -0.90 -20.75
N ARG A 43 18.16 -1.89 -20.49
CA ARG A 43 17.84 -3.10 -19.74
C ARG A 43 18.51 -3.10 -18.39
N THR A 44 17.83 -3.61 -17.39
CA THR A 44 18.38 -3.91 -16.07
C THR A 44 18.18 -5.39 -15.75
N THR A 45 18.92 -5.90 -14.80
CA THR A 45 18.76 -7.27 -14.33
C THR A 45 17.89 -7.25 -13.08
N PHE A 46 16.80 -8.01 -13.12
CA PHE A 46 15.99 -8.28 -11.96
C PHE A 46 15.80 -9.80 -11.91
N ASP A 47 16.15 -10.41 -10.80
CA ASP A 47 16.07 -11.87 -10.59
C ASP A 47 16.74 -12.70 -11.70
N GLY A 48 17.89 -12.21 -12.20
CA GLY A 48 18.64 -12.86 -13.27
C GLY A 48 18.11 -12.68 -14.69
N ALA A 49 16.94 -12.03 -14.87
CA ALA A 49 16.34 -11.77 -16.18
C ALA A 49 16.61 -10.33 -16.63
N GLY A 50 17.13 -10.15 -17.84
CA GLY A 50 17.30 -8.83 -18.44
C GLY A 50 15.95 -8.25 -18.88
N VAL A 51 15.35 -7.39 -18.07
CA VAL A 51 14.08 -6.71 -18.36
C VAL A 51 14.30 -5.26 -18.79
N SER A 52 13.38 -4.70 -19.57
CA SER A 52 13.43 -3.27 -19.87
C SER A 52 13.24 -2.46 -18.60
N LEU A 53 13.97 -1.37 -18.46
CA LEU A 53 13.91 -0.50 -17.27
C LEU A 53 12.48 0.01 -17.01
N GLN A 54 11.72 0.27 -18.08
CA GLN A 54 10.30 0.63 -18.01
C GLN A 54 9.45 -0.47 -17.32
N ARG A 55 9.69 -1.73 -17.70
CA ARG A 55 9.00 -2.89 -17.15
C ARG A 55 9.41 -3.16 -15.70
N PHE A 56 10.60 -2.74 -15.31
CA PHE A 56 11.07 -2.77 -13.92
C PHE A 56 10.37 -1.73 -13.04
N PHE A 57 10.21 -0.49 -13.51
CA PHE A 57 9.62 0.57 -12.68
C PHE A 57 8.11 0.41 -12.44
N LEU A 58 7.36 -0.20 -13.35
CA LEU A 58 5.90 -0.31 -13.22
C LEU A 58 5.47 -1.01 -11.92
N PRO A 59 5.95 -2.23 -11.58
CA PRO A 59 5.58 -2.90 -10.32
C PRO A 59 6.08 -2.14 -9.08
N GLY A 60 7.25 -1.52 -9.14
CA GLY A 60 7.76 -0.66 -8.07
C GLY A 60 6.84 0.54 -7.77
N VAL A 61 6.40 1.24 -8.82
CA VAL A 61 5.45 2.36 -8.68
C VAL A 61 4.07 1.87 -8.19
N LEU A 62 3.62 0.68 -8.60
CA LEU A 62 2.41 0.04 -8.06
C LEU A 62 2.55 -0.21 -6.55
N ALA A 63 3.63 -0.84 -6.10
CA ALA A 63 3.90 -1.09 -4.68
C ALA A 63 3.94 0.22 -3.87
N MET A 64 4.61 1.24 -4.39
CA MET A 64 4.66 2.57 -3.77
C MET A 64 3.28 3.22 -3.69
N SER A 65 2.45 3.10 -4.73
CA SER A 65 1.08 3.64 -4.74
C SER A 65 0.21 2.97 -3.67
N ILE A 66 0.32 1.64 -3.53
CA ILE A 66 -0.39 0.87 -2.49
C ILE A 66 0.12 1.29 -1.11
N MET A 67 1.42 1.41 -0.91
CA MET A 67 2.00 1.86 0.36
C MET A 67 1.54 3.28 0.73
N THR A 68 1.53 4.21 -0.22
CA THR A 68 1.09 5.59 0.01
C THR A 68 -0.38 5.65 0.40
N SER A 69 -1.26 4.92 -0.29
CA SER A 69 -2.71 4.92 -0.03
C SER A 69 -3.09 4.10 1.19
N CYS A 70 -2.57 2.86 1.32
CA CYS A 70 -3.00 1.91 2.35
C CYS A 70 -2.25 2.06 3.67
N PHE A 71 -1.02 2.59 3.64
CA PHE A 71 -0.26 2.85 4.86
C PHE A 71 -0.27 4.35 5.19
N ALA A 72 0.38 5.20 4.40
CA ALA A 72 0.60 6.60 4.77
C ALA A 72 -0.70 7.39 4.94
N ALA A 73 -1.58 7.38 3.93
CA ALA A 73 -2.83 8.12 3.98
C ALA A 73 -3.78 7.55 5.05
N LEU A 74 -3.82 6.23 5.23
CA LEU A 74 -4.69 5.60 6.22
C LEU A 74 -4.24 5.93 7.65
N VAL A 75 -2.94 5.89 7.97
CA VAL A 75 -2.41 6.34 9.28
C VAL A 75 -2.87 7.75 9.59
N GLN A 76 -2.70 8.68 8.65
CA GLN A 76 -3.11 10.09 8.81
C GLN A 76 -4.61 10.22 9.10
N VAL A 77 -5.45 9.53 8.33
CA VAL A 77 -6.90 9.55 8.50
C VAL A 77 -7.31 8.99 9.86
N VAL A 78 -6.75 7.86 10.27
CA VAL A 78 -7.08 7.20 11.54
C VAL A 78 -6.69 8.07 12.73
N VAL A 79 -5.46 8.60 12.74
CA VAL A 79 -4.97 9.45 13.83
C VAL A 79 -5.79 10.76 13.91
N THR A 80 -6.05 11.40 12.78
CA THR A 80 -6.87 12.63 12.73
C THR A 80 -8.30 12.38 13.23
N ARG A 81 -8.95 11.30 12.79
CA ARG A 81 -10.32 10.97 13.23
C ARG A 81 -10.40 10.62 14.71
N ARG A 82 -9.36 9.98 15.26
CA ARG A 82 -9.26 9.72 16.69
C ARG A 82 -9.10 11.03 17.48
N HIS A 83 -8.19 11.89 17.06
CA HIS A 83 -7.91 13.18 17.71
C HIS A 83 -9.13 14.11 17.67
N THR A 84 -9.82 14.22 16.55
CA THR A 84 -11.04 15.06 16.40
C THR A 84 -12.28 14.47 17.07
N GLY A 85 -12.17 13.31 17.73
CA GLY A 85 -13.27 12.66 18.43
C GLY A 85 -14.35 12.09 17.52
N ILE A 86 -14.10 11.95 16.21
CA ILE A 86 -15.07 11.37 15.27
C ILE A 86 -15.42 9.95 15.69
N TYR A 87 -14.44 9.14 16.08
CA TYR A 87 -14.69 7.79 16.56
C TYR A 87 -15.51 7.76 17.85
N ARG A 88 -15.31 8.72 18.78
CA ARG A 88 -16.10 8.84 20.00
C ARG A 88 -17.57 9.18 19.69
N ARG A 89 -17.83 10.08 18.76
CA ARG A 89 -19.22 10.42 18.33
C ARG A 89 -19.88 9.24 17.61
N ARG A 90 -19.13 8.48 16.81
CA ARG A 90 -19.66 7.30 16.12
C ARG A 90 -19.96 6.14 17.09
N ARG A 91 -19.28 6.04 18.24
CA ARG A 91 -19.64 5.09 19.31
C ARG A 91 -21.01 5.37 19.96
N ALA A 92 -21.48 6.61 19.91
CA ALA A 92 -22.83 6.95 20.37
C ALA A 92 -23.93 6.48 19.38
N THR A 93 -23.54 5.97 18.20
CA THR A 93 -24.45 5.36 17.23
C THR A 93 -24.43 3.83 17.39
N PRO A 94 -25.51 3.09 16.99
CA PRO A 94 -25.54 1.63 17.09
C PRO A 94 -24.61 0.90 16.09
N VAL A 95 -23.59 1.58 15.56
CA VAL A 95 -22.63 1.01 14.61
C VAL A 95 -21.44 0.42 15.36
N PRO A 96 -21.22 -0.92 15.30
CA PRO A 96 -20.08 -1.55 15.95
C PRO A 96 -18.75 -1.03 15.38
N ALA A 97 -17.75 -0.91 16.26
CA ALA A 97 -16.43 -0.38 15.91
C ALA A 97 -15.73 -1.14 14.78
N HIS A 98 -15.84 -2.46 14.75
CA HIS A 98 -15.26 -3.28 13.69
C HIS A 98 -15.83 -2.96 12.30
N VAL A 99 -17.11 -2.55 12.20
CA VAL A 99 -17.73 -2.14 10.94
C VAL A 99 -17.03 -0.91 10.36
N LEU A 100 -16.60 0.03 11.21
CA LEU A 100 -15.87 1.23 10.78
C LEU A 100 -14.49 0.88 10.25
N VAL A 101 -13.76 0.00 10.96
CA VAL A 101 -12.43 -0.46 10.54
C VAL A 101 -12.52 -1.20 9.21
N VAL A 102 -13.44 -2.17 9.10
CA VAL A 102 -13.64 -2.96 7.88
C VAL A 102 -14.06 -2.06 6.71
N ALA A 103 -15.02 -1.15 6.91
CA ALA A 103 -15.45 -0.24 5.86
C ALA A 103 -14.31 0.69 5.39
N GLN A 104 -13.49 1.19 6.32
CA GLN A 104 -12.33 2.02 6.00
C GLN A 104 -11.27 1.22 5.22
N THR A 105 -10.93 0.01 5.68
CA THR A 105 -9.99 -0.89 4.99
C THR A 105 -10.47 -1.19 3.57
N LEU A 106 -11.73 -1.60 3.39
CA LEU A 106 -12.31 -1.89 2.08
C LEU A 106 -12.30 -0.66 1.18
N ALA A 107 -12.68 0.51 1.69
CA ALA A 107 -12.66 1.75 0.91
C ALA A 107 -11.25 2.09 0.42
N THR A 108 -10.25 1.96 1.29
CA THR A 108 -8.86 2.23 0.95
C THR A 108 -8.31 1.20 -0.05
N THR A 109 -8.64 -0.09 0.13
CA THR A 109 -8.27 -1.16 -0.81
C THR A 109 -8.88 -0.93 -2.20
N ILE A 110 -10.15 -0.53 -2.27
CA ILE A 110 -10.82 -0.20 -3.55
C ILE A 110 -10.10 0.97 -4.25
N ILE A 111 -9.73 2.01 -3.52
CA ILE A 111 -9.00 3.15 -4.09
C ILE A 111 -7.61 2.73 -4.56
N ALA A 112 -6.90 1.90 -3.80
CA ALA A 112 -5.60 1.35 -4.22
C ALA A 112 -5.74 0.49 -5.48
N ALA A 113 -6.77 -0.34 -5.57
CA ALA A 113 -7.05 -1.14 -6.77
C ALA A 113 -7.38 -0.27 -8.00
N ILE A 114 -8.15 0.81 -7.82
CA ILE A 114 -8.43 1.78 -8.90
C ILE A 114 -7.13 2.47 -9.33
N ALA A 115 -6.29 2.91 -8.38
CA ALA A 115 -5.01 3.53 -8.68
C ALA A 115 -4.08 2.56 -9.43
N ALA A 116 -4.00 1.30 -8.99
CA ALA A 116 -3.24 0.25 -9.66
C ALA A 116 -3.75 0.02 -11.11
N THR A 117 -5.06 -0.07 -11.30
CA THR A 117 -5.66 -0.22 -12.64
C THR A 117 -5.30 0.94 -13.55
N ILE A 118 -5.37 2.19 -13.06
CA ILE A 118 -4.99 3.39 -13.83
C ILE A 118 -3.50 3.32 -14.21
N LEU A 119 -2.61 2.94 -13.29
CA LEU A 119 -1.18 2.81 -13.57
C LEU A 119 -0.89 1.71 -14.60
N LEU A 120 -1.58 0.57 -14.54
CA LEU A 120 -1.48 -0.51 -15.52
C LEU A 120 -1.94 -0.05 -16.91
N VAL A 121 -3.06 0.67 -16.99
CA VAL A 121 -3.57 1.24 -18.25
C VAL A 121 -2.59 2.25 -18.84
N ILE A 122 -2.02 3.15 -18.03
CA ILE A 122 -1.02 4.11 -18.47
C ILE A 122 0.26 3.39 -18.91
N GLY A 123 0.73 2.40 -18.15
CA GLY A 123 1.89 1.58 -18.49
C GLY A 123 1.73 0.91 -19.86
N LYS A 124 0.52 0.37 -20.15
CA LYS A 124 0.21 -0.20 -21.47
C LYS A 124 0.09 0.85 -22.57
N ALA A 125 -0.66 1.92 -22.32
CA ALA A 125 -0.99 2.91 -23.35
C ALA A 125 0.19 3.82 -23.73
N ALA A 126 1.03 4.22 -22.77
CA ALA A 126 2.13 5.17 -22.97
C ALA A 126 3.47 4.49 -23.23
N PHE A 127 3.70 3.29 -22.71
CA PHE A 127 5.01 2.62 -22.75
C PHE A 127 4.95 1.20 -23.34
N ASP A 128 3.79 0.78 -23.84
CA ASP A 128 3.54 -0.58 -24.39
C ASP A 128 3.97 -1.73 -23.46
N ILE A 129 3.89 -1.49 -22.13
CA ILE A 129 4.18 -2.51 -21.13
C ILE A 129 3.00 -3.49 -21.11
N GLY A 130 3.13 -4.55 -21.92
CA GLY A 130 2.11 -5.60 -22.00
C GLY A 130 2.18 -6.51 -20.76
N ILE A 131 1.03 -6.73 -20.11
CA ILE A 131 0.86 -7.76 -19.10
C ILE A 131 -0.02 -8.86 -19.70
N ALA A 132 0.43 -10.10 -19.60
CA ALA A 132 -0.34 -11.22 -20.11
C ALA A 132 -1.70 -11.31 -19.39
N PRO A 133 -2.79 -11.63 -20.10
CA PRO A 133 -4.12 -11.76 -19.47
C PRO A 133 -4.14 -12.73 -18.28
N GLY A 134 -3.37 -13.83 -18.37
CA GLY A 134 -3.23 -14.78 -17.25
C GLY A 134 -2.54 -14.19 -16.01
N ALA A 135 -1.63 -13.25 -16.19
CA ALA A 135 -0.92 -12.59 -15.11
C ALA A 135 -1.73 -11.47 -14.42
N LEU A 136 -2.74 -10.89 -15.10
CA LEU A 136 -3.60 -9.85 -14.52
C LEU A 136 -4.30 -10.31 -13.23
N VAL A 137 -4.67 -11.57 -13.15
CA VAL A 137 -5.28 -12.14 -11.94
C VAL A 137 -4.28 -12.19 -10.79
N ALA A 138 -3.02 -12.56 -11.07
CA ALA A 138 -1.96 -12.56 -10.07
C ALA A 138 -1.68 -11.14 -9.56
N VAL A 139 -1.60 -10.15 -10.46
CA VAL A 139 -1.47 -8.73 -10.10
C VAL A 139 -2.64 -8.29 -9.21
N ALA A 140 -3.87 -8.62 -9.58
CA ALA A 140 -5.04 -8.25 -8.79
C ALA A 140 -5.00 -8.86 -7.37
N ILE A 141 -4.60 -10.12 -7.25
CA ILE A 141 -4.44 -10.80 -5.95
C ILE A 141 -3.35 -10.10 -5.13
N ALA A 142 -2.17 -9.84 -5.71
CA ALA A 142 -1.07 -9.15 -5.03
C ALA A 142 -1.48 -7.75 -4.54
N VAL A 143 -2.19 -6.99 -5.38
CA VAL A 143 -2.73 -5.66 -5.01
C VAL A 143 -3.70 -5.76 -3.84
N VAL A 144 -4.65 -6.69 -3.87
CA VAL A 144 -5.67 -6.82 -2.81
C VAL A 144 -5.03 -7.31 -1.51
N VAL A 145 -4.22 -8.37 -1.56
CA VAL A 145 -3.57 -8.93 -0.37
C VAL A 145 -2.59 -7.92 0.23
N GLY A 146 -1.78 -7.27 -0.59
CA GLY A 146 -0.86 -6.23 -0.15
C GLY A 146 -1.58 -5.03 0.46
N ALA A 147 -2.65 -4.55 -0.17
CA ALA A 147 -3.46 -3.45 0.37
C ALA A 147 -4.07 -3.79 1.73
N LEU A 148 -4.65 -4.99 1.89
CA LEU A 148 -5.23 -5.44 3.16
C LEU A 148 -4.15 -5.56 4.26
N SER A 149 -3.00 -6.13 3.92
CA SER A 149 -1.86 -6.25 4.85
C SER A 149 -1.36 -4.88 5.30
N LEU A 150 -1.12 -3.96 4.37
CA LEU A 150 -0.64 -2.61 4.70
C LEU A 150 -1.70 -1.77 5.44
N CYS A 151 -2.99 -1.96 5.18
CA CYS A 151 -4.04 -1.35 5.99
C CYS A 151 -4.00 -1.83 7.44
N ALA A 152 -3.79 -3.13 7.68
CA ALA A 152 -3.67 -3.67 9.03
C ALA A 152 -2.44 -3.10 9.76
N VAL A 153 -1.29 -3.02 9.09
CA VAL A 153 -0.07 -2.37 9.60
C VAL A 153 -0.32 -0.88 9.90
N ALA A 154 -1.06 -0.18 9.03
CA ALA A 154 -1.42 1.22 9.24
C ALA A 154 -2.26 1.43 10.51
N PHE A 155 -3.25 0.57 10.77
CA PHE A 155 -4.03 0.63 12.01
C PHE A 155 -3.16 0.36 13.24
N LEU A 156 -2.23 -0.58 13.16
CA LEU A 156 -1.28 -0.85 14.24
C LEU A 156 -0.39 0.37 14.52
N VAL A 157 0.22 0.96 13.50
CA VAL A 157 1.07 2.15 13.64
C VAL A 157 0.25 3.34 14.13
N ALA A 158 -0.95 3.56 13.59
CA ALA A 158 -1.84 4.61 14.07
C ALA A 158 -2.24 4.45 15.53
N SER A 159 -2.23 3.24 16.08
CA SER A 159 -2.58 3.00 17.50
C SER A 159 -1.57 3.60 18.48
N VAL A 160 -0.32 3.77 18.07
CA VAL A 160 0.77 4.29 18.92
C VAL A 160 1.05 5.77 18.70
N ILE A 161 0.58 6.37 17.63
CA ILE A 161 0.80 7.79 17.31
C ILE A 161 -0.21 8.66 18.09
N PRO A 162 0.24 9.61 18.94
CA PRO A 162 -0.67 10.38 19.80
C PRO A 162 -1.45 11.47 19.08
N THR A 163 -0.83 12.23 18.17
CA THR A 163 -1.40 13.42 17.54
C THR A 163 -1.25 13.43 16.02
N PRO A 164 -2.10 14.16 15.28
CA PRO A 164 -1.96 14.31 13.83
C PRO A 164 -0.65 14.95 13.39
N ASP A 165 -0.10 15.87 14.20
CA ASP A 165 1.15 16.58 13.89
C ASP A 165 2.36 15.64 13.92
N THR A 166 2.34 14.64 14.80
CA THR A 166 3.39 13.60 14.87
C THR A 166 3.20 12.51 13.84
N ALA A 167 2.00 12.35 13.29
CA ALA A 167 1.70 11.27 12.34
C ALA A 167 2.49 11.42 11.03
N GLN A 168 2.57 12.63 10.47
CA GLN A 168 3.27 12.84 9.20
C GLN A 168 4.78 12.56 9.30
N PRO A 169 5.54 13.11 10.27
CA PRO A 169 6.95 12.78 10.44
C PRO A 169 7.20 11.29 10.66
N VAL A 170 6.40 10.63 11.50
CA VAL A 170 6.55 9.20 11.79
C VAL A 170 6.31 8.36 10.53
N VAL A 171 5.25 8.66 9.77
CA VAL A 171 4.95 7.97 8.50
C VAL A 171 6.10 8.13 7.52
N GLN A 172 6.63 9.34 7.35
CA GLN A 172 7.75 9.57 6.43
C GLN A 172 9.03 8.87 6.89
N PHE A 173 9.33 8.92 8.19
CA PHE A 173 10.50 8.24 8.76
C PHE A 173 10.46 6.72 8.55
N VAL A 174 9.28 6.10 8.59
CA VAL A 174 9.10 4.68 8.32
C VAL A 174 9.10 4.42 6.80
N MET A 175 8.37 5.24 6.04
CA MET A 175 8.12 4.99 4.62
C MET A 175 9.38 5.12 3.77
N PHE A 176 10.22 6.16 4.01
CA PHE A 176 11.42 6.39 3.20
C PHE A 176 12.39 5.21 3.21
N PRO A 177 12.89 4.74 4.36
CA PRO A 177 13.80 3.59 4.40
C PRO A 177 13.18 2.33 3.79
N VAL A 178 11.90 2.08 4.08
CA VAL A 178 11.20 0.91 3.57
C VAL A 178 11.10 0.92 2.05
N LEU A 179 10.80 2.06 1.42
CA LEU A 179 10.74 2.18 -0.03
C LEU A 179 12.09 1.87 -0.71
N PHE A 180 13.21 2.26 -0.08
CA PHE A 180 14.54 1.98 -0.63
C PHE A 180 14.94 0.51 -0.44
N ILE A 181 14.65 -0.08 0.72
CA ILE A 181 15.06 -1.45 1.06
C ILE A 181 14.18 -2.50 0.36
N SER A 182 12.96 -2.14 -0.03
CA SER A 182 11.97 -3.09 -0.58
C SER A 182 12.10 -3.37 -2.08
N GLY A 183 13.18 -2.97 -2.74
CA GLY A 183 13.41 -3.27 -4.16
C GLY A 183 12.55 -2.45 -5.14
N ILE A 184 11.88 -1.40 -4.65
CA ILE A 184 11.01 -0.54 -5.48
C ILE A 184 11.82 0.30 -6.47
N TRP A 185 12.98 0.80 -6.03
CA TRP A 185 13.83 1.71 -6.79
C TRP A 185 15.07 1.06 -7.39
N PHE A 186 15.59 0.04 -6.71
CA PHE A 186 16.82 -0.66 -7.08
C PHE A 186 16.56 -2.15 -7.04
N SER A 187 17.22 -2.91 -7.92
CA SER A 187 17.19 -4.36 -7.83
C SER A 187 17.74 -4.83 -6.48
N ARG A 188 17.06 -5.78 -5.86
CA ARG A 188 17.50 -6.34 -4.57
C ARG A 188 18.80 -7.13 -4.71
N ASP A 189 19.12 -7.59 -5.94
CA ASP A 189 20.36 -8.31 -6.22
C ASP A 189 21.60 -7.41 -6.08
N ASP A 190 21.44 -6.11 -6.30
CA ASP A 190 22.51 -5.12 -6.15
C ASP A 190 22.71 -4.67 -4.69
N MET A 191 21.85 -5.13 -3.76
CA MET A 191 21.90 -4.70 -2.36
C MET A 191 22.87 -5.57 -1.53
N PRO A 192 23.60 -4.96 -0.55
CA PRO A 192 24.36 -5.71 0.43
C PRO A 192 23.49 -6.75 1.18
N HIS A 193 24.06 -7.90 1.50
CA HIS A 193 23.35 -9.02 2.12
C HIS A 193 22.56 -8.63 3.39
N TRP A 194 23.16 -7.81 4.26
CA TRP A 194 22.48 -7.37 5.50
C TRP A 194 21.23 -6.51 5.22
N LEU A 195 21.27 -5.69 4.15
CA LEU A 195 20.15 -4.83 3.76
C LEU A 195 19.02 -5.67 3.15
N ARG A 196 19.38 -6.69 2.37
CA ARG A 196 18.44 -7.68 1.81
C ARG A 196 17.71 -8.42 2.93
N MET A 197 18.45 -8.91 3.96
CA MET A 197 17.83 -9.56 5.14
C MET A 197 16.82 -8.66 5.86
N VAL A 198 17.11 -7.37 5.99
CA VAL A 198 16.14 -6.40 6.57
C VAL A 198 14.92 -6.27 5.66
N GLY A 199 15.12 -6.21 4.34
CA GLY A 199 14.05 -6.19 3.35
C GLY A 199 13.15 -7.42 3.46
N ASP A 200 13.72 -8.62 3.56
CA ASP A 200 13.02 -9.91 3.68
C ASP A 200 12.13 -9.99 4.93
N ALA A 201 12.42 -9.18 5.95
CA ALA A 201 11.55 -9.06 7.11
C ALA A 201 10.36 -8.11 6.90
N LEU A 202 10.33 -7.32 5.82
CA LEU A 202 9.33 -6.26 5.62
C LEU A 202 8.21 -6.69 4.65
N PRO A 203 6.93 -6.40 4.94
CA PRO A 203 5.83 -6.79 4.07
C PRO A 203 5.87 -6.08 2.70
N VAL A 204 6.47 -4.89 2.63
CA VAL A 204 6.53 -4.11 1.39
C VAL A 204 7.49 -4.72 0.38
N ALA A 205 8.57 -5.38 0.82
CA ALA A 205 9.47 -6.11 -0.06
C ALA A 205 8.74 -7.27 -0.75
N HIS A 206 8.03 -8.08 0.01
CA HIS A 206 7.22 -9.17 -0.53
C HIS A 206 6.09 -8.70 -1.46
N LEU A 207 5.50 -7.52 -1.19
CA LEU A 207 4.56 -6.90 -2.13
C LEU A 207 5.25 -6.50 -3.42
N SER A 208 6.43 -5.90 -3.34
CA SER A 208 7.24 -5.52 -4.51
C SER A 208 7.61 -6.74 -5.34
N ASP A 209 8.14 -7.80 -4.71
CA ASP A 209 8.56 -9.03 -5.36
C ASP A 209 7.37 -9.74 -6.04
N ALA A 210 6.22 -9.86 -5.34
CA ALA A 210 5.01 -10.44 -5.91
C ALA A 210 4.48 -9.65 -7.13
N LEU A 211 4.57 -8.32 -7.11
CA LEU A 211 4.18 -7.49 -8.24
C LEU A 211 5.19 -7.57 -9.40
N HIS A 212 6.49 -7.64 -9.11
CA HIS A 212 7.52 -7.84 -10.13
C HIS A 212 7.33 -9.17 -10.83
N GLN A 213 7.18 -10.27 -10.08
CA GLN A 213 6.90 -11.59 -10.63
C GLN A 213 5.62 -11.59 -11.47
N ALA A 214 4.55 -11.00 -10.96
CA ALA A 214 3.27 -10.94 -11.68
C ALA A 214 3.33 -10.14 -12.97
N VAL A 215 4.12 -9.06 -13.06
CA VAL A 215 4.24 -8.23 -14.28
C VAL A 215 5.19 -8.86 -15.31
N GLN A 216 6.19 -9.61 -14.86
CA GLN A 216 7.21 -10.18 -15.75
C GLN A 216 6.79 -11.49 -16.38
N GLU A 217 6.01 -12.29 -15.68
CA GLU A 217 5.60 -13.61 -16.12
C GLU A 217 4.39 -13.61 -17.04
N SER A 218 4.32 -14.61 -17.94
CA SER A 218 3.26 -14.69 -18.95
C SER A 218 2.09 -15.59 -18.56
N SER A 219 2.30 -16.55 -17.66
CA SER A 219 1.27 -17.48 -17.20
C SER A 219 0.87 -17.21 -15.75
N PHE A 220 -0.39 -17.50 -15.38
CA PHE A 220 -0.87 -17.32 -14.01
C PHE A 220 -0.04 -18.11 -12.99
N GLY A 221 0.33 -19.35 -13.31
CA GLY A 221 1.09 -20.22 -12.39
C GLY A 221 2.47 -19.67 -12.07
N ALA A 222 3.18 -19.14 -13.08
CA ALA A 222 4.48 -18.51 -12.91
C ALA A 222 4.36 -17.10 -12.28
N ALA A 223 3.30 -16.36 -12.64
CA ALA A 223 3.05 -15.02 -12.11
C ALA A 223 2.60 -15.01 -10.64
N PHE A 224 2.11 -16.14 -10.13
CA PHE A 224 1.60 -16.26 -8.77
C PHE A 224 2.72 -16.55 -7.78
N ALA A 225 2.95 -15.65 -6.83
CA ALA A 225 4.01 -15.71 -5.80
C ALA A 225 3.43 -16.17 -4.45
N PRO A 226 3.19 -17.47 -4.22
CA PRO A 226 2.49 -17.94 -3.01
C PRO A 226 3.30 -17.68 -1.72
N GLY A 227 4.62 -17.73 -1.78
CA GLY A 227 5.50 -17.44 -0.65
C GLY A 227 5.36 -15.99 -0.16
N ASP A 228 5.45 -15.03 -1.07
CA ASP A 228 5.34 -13.61 -0.75
C ASP A 228 3.92 -13.26 -0.26
N LEU A 229 2.90 -13.82 -0.91
CA LEU A 229 1.51 -13.64 -0.48
C LEU A 229 1.26 -14.23 0.91
N ALA A 230 1.86 -15.37 1.26
CA ALA A 230 1.75 -15.96 2.60
C ALA A 230 2.38 -15.06 3.66
N VAL A 231 3.56 -14.46 3.39
CA VAL A 231 4.20 -13.50 4.28
C VAL A 231 3.33 -12.24 4.44
N LEU A 232 2.77 -11.72 3.36
CA LEU A 232 1.84 -10.57 3.42
C LEU A 232 0.61 -10.89 4.28
N VAL A 233 0.02 -12.07 4.13
CA VAL A 233 -1.13 -12.50 4.95
C VAL A 233 -0.72 -12.64 6.42
N ALA A 234 0.44 -13.21 6.70
CA ALA A 234 0.96 -13.34 8.07
C ALA A 234 1.18 -11.98 8.74
N TRP A 235 1.79 -11.02 8.03
CA TRP A 235 1.93 -9.65 8.50
C TRP A 235 0.59 -8.96 8.73
N GLY A 236 -0.34 -9.09 7.78
CA GLY A 236 -1.69 -8.54 7.89
C GLY A 236 -2.45 -9.09 9.10
N ALA A 237 -2.44 -10.40 9.28
CA ALA A 237 -3.09 -11.08 10.40
C ALA A 237 -2.45 -10.69 11.75
N GLY A 238 -1.11 -10.71 11.84
CA GLY A 238 -0.37 -10.30 13.03
C GLY A 238 -0.61 -8.84 13.40
N ALA A 239 -0.56 -7.93 12.43
CA ALA A 239 -0.82 -6.52 12.64
C ALA A 239 -2.28 -6.26 13.06
N ALA A 240 -3.25 -6.93 12.43
CA ALA A 240 -4.66 -6.81 12.79
C ALA A 240 -4.92 -7.32 14.22
N TRP A 241 -4.33 -8.45 14.59
CA TRP A 241 -4.43 -9.00 15.94
C TRP A 241 -3.82 -8.05 16.98
N LEU A 242 -2.61 -7.52 16.74
CA LEU A 242 -1.97 -6.56 17.63
C LEU A 242 -2.76 -5.25 17.72
N ALA A 243 -3.23 -4.74 16.57
CA ALA A 243 -4.05 -3.55 16.52
C ALA A 243 -5.34 -3.73 17.32
N SER A 244 -6.02 -4.89 17.21
CA SER A 244 -7.25 -5.17 17.96
C SER A 244 -7.06 -5.11 19.48
N ARG A 245 -5.87 -5.44 19.95
CA ARG A 245 -5.53 -5.42 21.40
C ARG A 245 -5.07 -4.05 21.90
N ARG A 246 -4.42 -3.25 21.03
CA ARG A 246 -3.80 -1.96 21.41
C ARG A 246 -4.61 -0.74 21.01
N PHE A 247 -5.56 -0.86 20.07
CA PHE A 247 -6.26 0.29 19.54
C PHE A 247 -7.21 0.90 20.57
N SER A 248 -6.83 2.08 21.08
CA SER A 248 -7.70 2.90 21.93
C SER A 248 -8.52 3.87 21.07
N TRP A 249 -9.83 3.85 21.27
CA TRP A 249 -10.79 4.74 20.61
C TRP A 249 -10.82 6.15 21.23
N LEU A 250 -10.16 6.31 22.38
CA LEU A 250 -10.11 7.58 23.12
C LEU A 250 -8.89 8.39 22.67
N PRO A 251 -8.98 9.74 22.65
CA PRO A 251 -7.81 10.59 22.48
C PRO A 251 -6.81 10.32 23.61
N SER A 252 -5.51 10.33 23.30
CA SER A 252 -4.43 10.07 24.27
C SER A 252 -4.38 11.09 25.42
N THR A 253 -4.91 12.27 25.23
CA THR A 253 -5.02 13.32 26.26
C THR A 253 -6.06 13.00 27.35
N ALA A 254 -7.01 12.09 27.12
CA ALA A 254 -7.99 11.69 28.13
C ALA A 254 -7.49 10.60 29.08
N ALA A 255 -6.38 9.93 28.75
CA ALA A 255 -5.77 8.88 29.58
C ALA A 255 -4.77 9.44 30.61
N ALA A 256 -4.40 10.74 30.53
CA ALA A 256 -3.44 11.37 31.44
C ALA A 256 -4.11 12.11 32.63
N THR A 257 -5.43 12.11 32.70
CA THR A 257 -6.21 12.83 33.75
C THR A 257 -7.15 11.93 34.55
N SER A 258 -6.96 10.61 34.48
CA SER A 258 -7.71 9.64 35.30
C SER A 258 -6.81 8.93 36.29
#